data_94a273344f39539095472f3bfc257602
#
_entry.id   94a273344f39539095472f3bfc257602
#
_cell.length_a   1.000
_cell.length_b   1.000
_cell.length_c   1.000
_cell.angle_alpha   90.00
_cell.angle_beta   90.00
_cell.angle_gamma   90.00
#
_symmetry.space_group_name_H-M   'P 1'
#
loop_
_entity.id
_entity.type
_entity.pdbx_description
1 polymer ?
#
loop_
_entity_poly.entity_id
_entity_poly.type
_entity_poly.pdbx_seq_one_letter_code
_entity_poly.pdbx_strand_id
1 'polypeptide(L)'
;MRETLVIFRRELKSYFLSPIAYVFGILFLTAVLFFASASSLVHGSQASMQTFFGLLPIVFLIFLPALTMRLWAEERKLGTIELLMTFPVRSSQLVLGKFAAALAYLAFVLVLTLGLPLTLGAYGRIDWPPVVGAYVASLLFAGSFVAVGMFWSSLTRDQIIAMLLSFGSLLVLYALGYPVLIELMAGWLPSIAVDVLNGLSPYKYFESVSRGIIDTRDVVYFACFCGFFLYANALVLRVRRMKG
;
A
#
# COMPACT_ATOMS: atom_id res chain seq x y z
N MET A 1 -20.51 3.95 13.16
CA MET A 1 -19.63 5.02 12.63
C MET A 1 -18.79 5.71 13.70
N ARG A 2 -19.34 6.08 14.88
CA ARG A 2 -18.53 6.72 15.94
C ARG A 2 -17.36 5.86 16.41
N GLU A 3 -17.53 4.56 16.57
CA GLU A 3 -16.51 3.62 17.05
C GLU A 3 -15.32 3.49 16.08
N THR A 4 -15.59 3.37 14.78
CA THR A 4 -14.54 3.34 13.74
C THR A 4 -13.70 4.61 13.76
N LEU A 5 -14.33 5.78 13.96
CA LEU A 5 -13.63 7.06 14.04
C LEU A 5 -12.73 7.17 15.29
N VAL A 6 -13.19 6.63 16.41
CA VAL A 6 -12.40 6.60 17.65
C VAL A 6 -11.16 5.73 17.46
N ILE A 7 -11.33 4.54 16.84
CA ILE A 7 -10.22 3.64 16.53
C ILE A 7 -9.24 4.32 15.56
N PHE A 8 -9.76 4.90 14.48
CA PHE A 8 -8.96 5.65 13.51
C PHE A 8 -8.10 6.72 14.19
N ARG A 9 -8.69 7.58 15.02
CA ARG A 9 -7.96 8.64 15.72
C ARG A 9 -6.89 8.09 16.66
N ARG A 10 -7.19 7.01 17.38
CA ARG A 10 -6.24 6.34 18.28
C ARG A 10 -5.06 5.80 17.50
N GLU A 11 -5.33 5.05 16.44
CA GLU A 11 -4.30 4.44 15.60
C GLU A 11 -3.46 5.50 14.88
N LEU A 12 -4.10 6.52 14.31
CA LEU A 12 -3.40 7.61 13.65
C LEU A 12 -2.48 8.36 14.62
N LYS A 13 -2.97 8.64 15.85
CA LYS A 13 -2.14 9.24 16.89
C LYS A 13 -0.97 8.33 17.27
N SER A 14 -1.17 7.02 17.30
CA SER A 14 -0.10 6.04 17.54
C SER A 14 1.00 6.10 16.49
N TYR A 15 0.67 6.28 15.20
CA TYR A 15 1.66 6.51 14.15
C TYR A 15 2.50 7.76 14.40
N PHE A 16 1.85 8.89 14.70
CA PHE A 16 2.55 10.16 14.94
C PHE A 16 3.31 10.23 16.28
N LEU A 17 3.02 9.36 17.23
CA LEU A 17 3.76 9.25 18.50
C LEU A 17 4.85 8.16 18.46
N SER A 18 4.87 7.32 17.44
CA SER A 18 5.84 6.23 17.31
C SER A 18 7.14 6.72 16.65
N PRO A 19 8.29 6.60 17.30
CA PRO A 19 9.58 6.92 16.67
C PRO A 19 9.82 6.14 15.38
N ILE A 20 9.31 4.91 15.31
CA ILE A 20 9.48 4.02 14.15
C ILE A 20 8.75 4.55 12.93
N ALA A 21 7.58 5.17 13.09
CA ALA A 21 6.88 5.76 11.96
C ALA A 21 7.67 6.94 11.36
N TYR A 22 8.32 7.75 12.19
CA TYR A 22 9.20 8.82 11.69
C TYR A 22 10.41 8.27 10.94
N VAL A 23 11.11 7.30 11.51
CA VAL A 23 12.24 6.63 10.84
C VAL A 23 11.78 6.08 9.49
N PHE A 24 10.61 5.45 9.47
CA PHE A 24 10.02 4.89 8.28
C PHE A 24 9.68 5.96 7.23
N GLY A 25 9.03 7.04 7.65
CA GLY A 25 8.70 8.17 6.77
C GLY A 25 9.94 8.83 6.19
N ILE A 26 10.98 9.06 7.01
CA ILE A 26 12.25 9.64 6.57
C ILE A 26 12.95 8.73 5.58
N LEU A 27 13.06 7.43 5.87
CA LEU A 27 13.68 6.47 4.96
C LEU A 27 12.92 6.38 3.64
N PHE A 28 11.58 6.35 3.70
CA PHE A 28 10.74 6.35 2.49
C PHE A 28 10.99 7.60 1.66
N LEU A 29 10.90 8.79 2.26
CA LEU A 29 11.13 10.06 1.57
C LEU A 29 12.55 10.11 0.99
N THR A 30 13.56 9.73 1.76
CA THR A 30 14.95 9.70 1.30
C THR A 30 15.11 8.77 0.11
N ALA A 31 14.56 7.54 0.19
CA ALA A 31 14.64 6.57 -0.91
C ALA A 31 13.97 7.11 -2.18
N VAL A 32 12.74 7.60 -2.05
CA VAL A 32 11.97 8.10 -3.21
C VAL A 32 12.63 9.31 -3.84
N LEU A 33 13.07 10.29 -3.03
CA LEU A 33 13.72 11.50 -3.53
C LEU A 33 15.10 11.21 -4.11
N PHE A 34 15.87 10.31 -3.48
CA PHE A 34 17.18 9.88 -3.98
C PHE A 34 17.08 9.20 -5.34
N PHE A 35 16.20 8.20 -5.48
CA PHE A 35 16.03 7.50 -6.74
C PHE A 35 15.46 8.40 -7.84
N ALA A 36 14.53 9.29 -7.50
CA ALA A 36 13.98 10.25 -8.46
C ALA A 36 15.07 11.22 -8.96
N SER A 37 15.93 11.72 -8.07
CA SER A 37 17.05 12.61 -8.46
C SER A 37 18.14 11.86 -9.23
N ALA A 38 18.52 10.68 -8.79
CA ALA A 38 19.52 9.84 -9.47
C ALA A 38 19.10 9.50 -10.91
N SER A 39 17.85 9.16 -11.13
CA SER A 39 17.33 8.84 -12.46
C SER A 39 17.35 10.06 -13.40
N SER A 40 17.09 11.27 -12.89
CA SER A 40 17.15 12.50 -13.68
C SER A 40 18.59 12.85 -14.11
N LEU A 41 19.57 12.55 -13.26
CA LEU A 41 20.99 12.76 -13.55
C LEU A 41 21.53 11.79 -14.61
N VAL A 42 21.07 10.52 -14.57
CA VAL A 42 21.55 9.47 -15.49
C VAL A 42 20.97 9.64 -16.90
N HIS A 43 19.73 10.08 -17.03
CA HIS A 43 19.07 10.16 -18.35
C HIS A 43 19.20 11.51 -19.04
N GLY A 44 19.87 12.49 -18.46
CA GLY A 44 20.25 13.77 -19.09
C GLY A 44 19.10 14.62 -19.66
N SER A 45 17.86 14.19 -19.44
CA SER A 45 16.66 14.78 -20.00
C SER A 45 15.63 14.98 -18.91
N GLN A 46 15.03 16.15 -18.91
CA GLN A 46 13.85 16.58 -18.15
C GLN A 46 13.42 15.63 -17.03
N ALA A 47 13.61 16.01 -15.78
CA ALA A 47 13.12 15.30 -14.61
C ALA A 47 11.60 15.06 -14.77
N SER A 48 11.24 13.92 -15.34
CA SER A 48 9.84 13.62 -15.62
C SER A 48 9.22 13.03 -14.35
N MET A 49 8.08 13.56 -13.95
CA MET A 49 7.28 12.98 -12.86
C MET A 49 6.91 11.53 -13.11
N GLN A 50 6.93 11.09 -14.38
CA GLN A 50 6.68 9.70 -14.76
C GLN A 50 7.72 8.73 -14.16
N THR A 51 9.00 9.13 -14.11
CA THR A 51 10.04 8.33 -13.48
C THR A 51 9.84 8.22 -11.97
N PHE A 52 9.43 9.31 -11.32
CA PHE A 52 9.08 9.32 -9.90
C PHE A 52 7.95 8.32 -9.60
N PHE A 53 6.84 8.41 -10.33
CA PHE A 53 5.70 7.50 -10.12
C PHE A 53 6.03 6.06 -10.49
N GLY A 54 6.86 5.82 -11.51
CA GLY A 54 7.31 4.48 -11.87
C GLY A 54 8.14 3.77 -10.79
N LEU A 55 8.81 4.53 -9.92
CA LEU A 55 9.59 3.99 -8.79
C LEU A 55 8.72 3.65 -7.56
N LEU A 56 7.58 4.31 -7.39
CA LEU A 56 6.74 4.14 -6.20
C LEU A 56 6.31 2.69 -5.94
N PRO A 57 5.90 1.88 -6.93
CA PRO A 57 5.53 0.49 -6.70
C PRO A 57 6.64 -0.34 -6.06
N ILE A 58 7.89 -0.17 -6.50
CA ILE A 58 9.05 -0.88 -5.95
C ILE A 58 9.33 -0.42 -4.52
N VAL A 59 9.27 0.88 -4.28
CA VAL A 59 9.45 1.45 -2.93
C VAL A 59 8.35 0.96 -2.00
N PHE A 60 7.09 0.97 -2.43
CA PHE A 60 5.97 0.44 -1.65
C PHE A 60 6.11 -1.06 -1.36
N LEU A 61 6.64 -1.83 -2.31
CA LEU A 61 6.87 -3.26 -2.13
C LEU A 61 7.79 -3.55 -0.93
N ILE A 62 8.79 -2.70 -0.71
CA ILE A 62 9.74 -2.85 0.41
C ILE A 62 9.18 -2.26 1.69
N PHE A 63 8.60 -1.06 1.60
CA PHE A 63 8.23 -0.28 2.77
C PHE A 63 6.88 -0.66 3.38
N LEU A 64 5.86 -1.00 2.60
CA LEU A 64 4.54 -1.26 3.14
C LEU A 64 4.44 -2.56 3.96
N PRO A 65 5.13 -3.67 3.62
CA PRO A 65 5.20 -4.82 4.52
C PRO A 65 5.75 -4.48 5.92
N ALA A 66 6.80 -3.67 5.97
CA ALA A 66 7.39 -3.24 7.23
C ALA A 66 6.48 -2.29 8.03
N LEU A 67 5.71 -1.43 7.37
CA LEU A 67 4.71 -0.58 8.01
C LEU A 67 3.55 -1.41 8.60
N THR A 68 3.08 -2.41 7.85
CA THR A 68 1.87 -3.18 8.18
C THR A 68 2.13 -4.36 9.12
N MET A 69 3.37 -4.85 9.21
CA MET A 69 3.71 -6.01 10.05
C MET A 69 3.25 -5.86 11.51
N ARG A 70 3.22 -4.64 12.03
CA ARG A 70 2.91 -4.33 13.44
C ARG A 70 1.43 -4.22 13.74
N LEU A 71 0.57 -4.03 12.74
CA LEU A 71 -0.84 -3.67 12.92
C LEU A 71 -1.63 -4.65 13.81
N TRP A 72 -1.34 -5.95 13.70
CA TRP A 72 -1.96 -7.00 14.49
C TRP A 72 -0.93 -7.88 15.24
N ALA A 73 0.22 -8.15 14.60
CA ALA A 73 1.20 -9.05 15.18
C ALA A 73 1.77 -8.50 16.51
N GLU A 74 1.91 -7.19 16.65
CA GLU A 74 2.34 -6.56 17.90
C GLU A 74 1.29 -6.72 19.00
N GLU A 75 0.02 -6.44 18.73
CA GLU A 75 -1.08 -6.63 19.68
C GLU A 75 -1.23 -8.10 20.10
N ARG A 76 -0.96 -9.02 19.18
CA ARG A 76 -0.95 -10.45 19.47
C ARG A 76 0.23 -10.89 20.30
N LYS A 77 1.40 -10.34 20.05
CA LYS A 77 2.62 -10.61 20.82
C LYS A 77 2.50 -10.11 22.25
N LEU A 78 1.86 -8.97 22.45
CA LEU A 78 1.63 -8.35 23.77
C LEU A 78 0.39 -8.90 24.49
N GLY A 79 -0.42 -9.77 23.86
CA GLY A 79 -1.67 -10.27 24.43
C GLY A 79 -2.80 -9.23 24.51
N THR A 80 -2.58 -8.00 24.03
CA THR A 80 -3.57 -6.91 24.07
C THR A 80 -4.73 -7.10 23.11
N ILE A 81 -4.60 -8.02 22.16
CA ILE A 81 -5.67 -8.36 21.22
C ILE A 81 -6.89 -8.94 21.95
N GLU A 82 -6.70 -9.69 23.02
CA GLU A 82 -7.79 -10.27 23.81
C GLU A 82 -8.59 -9.16 24.49
N LEU A 83 -7.91 -8.17 25.08
CA LEU A 83 -8.55 -6.97 25.64
C LEU A 83 -9.32 -6.20 24.55
N LEU A 84 -8.76 -6.09 23.34
CA LEU A 84 -9.42 -5.40 22.24
C LEU A 84 -10.71 -6.13 21.79
N MET A 85 -10.74 -7.45 21.93
CA MET A 85 -11.89 -8.28 21.58
C MET A 85 -13.00 -8.27 22.65
N THR A 86 -12.72 -7.89 23.90
CA THR A 86 -13.76 -7.72 24.95
C THR A 86 -14.59 -6.45 24.76
N PHE A 87 -14.08 -5.46 24.01
CA PHE A 87 -14.86 -4.27 23.73
C PHE A 87 -16.05 -4.59 22.81
N PRO A 88 -17.20 -3.88 22.98
CA PRO A 88 -18.42 -4.07 22.18
C PRO A 88 -18.27 -3.46 20.77
N VAL A 89 -17.16 -3.75 20.09
CA VAL A 89 -16.85 -3.25 18.75
C VAL A 89 -16.83 -4.42 17.75
N ARG A 90 -17.39 -4.21 16.56
CA ARG A 90 -17.37 -5.24 15.50
C ARG A 90 -15.96 -5.38 14.92
N SER A 91 -15.55 -6.61 14.59
CA SER A 91 -14.23 -6.87 13.96
C SER A 91 -14.02 -6.05 12.68
N SER A 92 -15.06 -5.83 11.88
CA SER A 92 -15.00 -4.98 10.69
C SER A 92 -14.68 -3.51 11.00
N GLN A 93 -15.19 -2.97 12.11
CA GLN A 93 -14.91 -1.59 12.53
C GLN A 93 -13.46 -1.41 12.98
N LEU A 94 -12.90 -2.43 13.65
CA LEU A 94 -11.49 -2.47 14.02
C LEU A 94 -10.59 -2.49 12.78
N VAL A 95 -10.89 -3.39 11.83
CA VAL A 95 -10.13 -3.51 10.60
C VAL A 95 -10.17 -2.22 9.79
N LEU A 96 -11.37 -1.66 9.57
CA LEU A 96 -11.52 -0.41 8.82
C LEU A 96 -10.85 0.78 9.50
N GLY A 97 -10.92 0.87 10.84
CA GLY A 97 -10.27 1.94 11.59
C GLY A 97 -8.74 1.91 11.45
N LYS A 98 -8.13 0.72 11.57
CA LYS A 98 -6.68 0.55 11.40
C LYS A 98 -6.25 0.77 9.95
N PHE A 99 -6.99 0.24 8.99
CA PHE A 99 -6.73 0.44 7.57
C PHE A 99 -6.78 1.91 7.17
N ALA A 100 -7.82 2.63 7.59
CA ALA A 100 -7.96 4.05 7.32
C ALA A 100 -6.82 4.87 7.97
N ALA A 101 -6.38 4.51 9.17
CA ALA A 101 -5.26 5.18 9.85
C ALA A 101 -3.95 4.98 9.10
N ALA A 102 -3.67 3.74 8.62
CA ALA A 102 -2.49 3.45 7.81
C ALA A 102 -2.52 4.22 6.49
N LEU A 103 -3.67 4.27 5.81
CA LEU A 103 -3.84 5.06 4.57
C LEU A 103 -3.65 6.56 4.82
N ALA A 104 -4.21 7.09 5.91
CA ALA A 104 -4.06 8.51 6.24
C ALA A 104 -2.59 8.87 6.53
N TYR A 105 -1.86 7.98 7.21
CA TYR A 105 -0.43 8.16 7.42
C TYR A 105 0.35 8.13 6.09
N LEU A 106 0.05 7.19 5.19
CA LEU A 106 0.66 7.13 3.86
C LEU A 106 0.30 8.33 2.99
N ALA A 107 -0.96 8.78 3.04
CA ALA A 107 -1.36 10.01 2.36
C ALA A 107 -0.57 11.21 2.87
N PHE A 108 -0.35 11.31 4.18
CA PHE A 108 0.50 12.35 4.77
C PHE A 108 1.94 12.27 4.24
N VAL A 109 2.55 11.08 4.20
CA VAL A 109 3.91 10.89 3.68
C VAL A 109 3.98 11.22 2.18
N LEU A 110 2.97 10.82 1.39
CA LEU A 110 2.89 11.20 -0.03
C LEU A 110 2.72 12.70 -0.23
N VAL A 111 1.96 13.38 0.61
CA VAL A 111 1.82 14.85 0.57
C VAL A 111 3.18 15.54 0.80
N LEU A 112 4.04 14.99 1.65
CA LEU A 112 5.39 15.53 1.83
C LEU A 112 6.27 15.42 0.57
N THR A 113 5.97 14.49 -0.34
CA THR A 113 6.67 14.41 -1.64
C THR A 113 6.21 15.47 -2.65
N LEU A 114 5.13 16.22 -2.37
CA LEU A 114 4.65 17.30 -3.25
C LEU A 114 5.69 18.43 -3.47
N GLY A 115 6.68 18.53 -2.61
CA GLY A 115 7.81 19.42 -2.83
C GLY A 115 8.50 19.19 -4.19
N LEU A 116 8.56 17.95 -4.66
CA LEU A 116 9.16 17.59 -5.94
C LEU A 116 8.41 18.17 -7.16
N PRO A 117 7.10 17.92 -7.37
CA PRO A 117 6.38 18.53 -8.49
C PRO A 117 6.28 20.06 -8.37
N LEU A 118 6.24 20.60 -7.15
CA LEU A 118 6.23 22.06 -6.96
C LEU A 118 7.56 22.71 -7.39
N THR A 119 8.70 22.11 -7.06
CA THR A 119 10.01 22.59 -7.51
C THR A 119 10.17 22.46 -9.03
N LEU A 120 9.77 21.31 -9.60
CA LEU A 120 9.80 21.11 -11.06
C LEU A 120 8.87 22.08 -11.79
N GLY A 121 7.69 22.38 -11.23
CA GLY A 121 6.75 23.36 -11.77
C GLY A 121 7.26 24.81 -11.74
N ALA A 122 8.14 25.14 -10.80
CA ALA A 122 8.77 26.45 -10.72
C ALA A 122 9.86 26.63 -11.79
N TYR A 123 10.51 25.56 -12.24
CA TYR A 123 11.59 25.59 -13.23
C TYR A 123 11.15 25.20 -14.63
N GLY A 124 9.95 24.60 -14.80
CA GLY A 124 9.45 24.10 -16.08
C GLY A 124 7.93 24.10 -16.18
N ARG A 125 7.41 23.67 -17.34
CA ARG A 125 5.97 23.46 -17.54
C ARG A 125 5.62 22.05 -17.12
N ILE A 126 4.82 21.89 -16.07
CA ILE A 126 4.27 20.62 -15.62
C ILE A 126 2.78 20.55 -15.95
N ASP A 127 2.35 19.44 -16.51
CA ASP A 127 0.94 19.09 -16.65
C ASP A 127 0.40 18.57 -15.31
N TRP A 128 -0.36 19.39 -14.58
CA TRP A 128 -0.89 19.07 -13.26
C TRP A 128 -1.91 17.93 -13.22
N PRO A 129 -2.85 17.82 -14.18
CA PRO A 129 -3.86 16.75 -14.15
C PRO A 129 -3.28 15.33 -14.07
N PRO A 130 -2.28 14.92 -14.87
CA PRO A 130 -1.61 13.63 -14.74
C PRO A 130 -0.92 13.43 -13.38
N VAL A 131 -0.32 14.48 -12.83
CA VAL A 131 0.36 14.42 -11.53
C VAL A 131 -0.62 14.11 -10.41
N VAL A 132 -1.75 14.83 -10.35
CA VAL A 132 -2.80 14.59 -9.36
C VAL A 132 -3.38 13.18 -9.51
N GLY A 133 -3.67 12.76 -10.74
CA GLY A 133 -4.12 11.41 -11.04
C GLY A 133 -3.15 10.33 -10.52
N ALA A 134 -1.86 10.52 -10.76
CA ALA A 134 -0.83 9.60 -10.33
C ALA A 134 -0.67 9.54 -8.79
N TYR A 135 -0.86 10.65 -8.05
CA TYR A 135 -0.91 10.63 -6.57
C TYR A 135 -2.11 9.84 -6.06
N VAL A 136 -3.28 10.02 -6.66
CA VAL A 136 -4.48 9.25 -6.32
C VAL A 136 -4.25 7.76 -6.60
N ALA A 137 -3.69 7.43 -7.77
CA ALA A 137 -3.31 6.06 -8.12
C ALA A 137 -2.34 5.45 -7.10
N SER A 138 -1.33 6.22 -6.71
CA SER A 138 -0.34 5.78 -5.71
C SER A 138 -0.98 5.47 -4.36
N LEU A 139 -1.97 6.25 -3.95
CA LEU A 139 -2.70 6.00 -2.70
C LEU A 139 -3.59 4.75 -2.81
N LEU A 140 -4.27 4.54 -3.93
CA LEU A 140 -5.09 3.34 -4.18
C LEU A 140 -4.22 2.08 -4.22
N PHE A 141 -3.10 2.15 -4.92
CA PHE A 141 -2.11 1.07 -4.99
C PHE A 141 -1.52 0.74 -3.61
N ALA A 142 -1.11 1.77 -2.87
CA ALA A 142 -0.63 1.61 -1.49
C ALA A 142 -1.69 0.99 -0.58
N GLY A 143 -2.97 1.36 -0.76
CA GLY A 143 -4.10 0.78 -0.06
C GLY A 143 -4.22 -0.73 -0.28
N SER A 144 -4.05 -1.19 -1.53
CA SER A 144 -4.06 -2.62 -1.84
C SER A 144 -2.95 -3.38 -1.10
N PHE A 145 -1.75 -2.81 -1.06
CA PHE A 145 -0.60 -3.39 -0.36
C PHE A 145 -0.79 -3.40 1.16
N VAL A 146 -1.33 -2.31 1.72
CA VAL A 146 -1.68 -2.24 3.15
C VAL A 146 -2.72 -3.30 3.51
N ALA A 147 -3.74 -3.53 2.68
CA ALA A 147 -4.76 -4.54 2.93
C ALA A 147 -4.18 -5.96 2.99
N VAL A 148 -3.27 -6.30 2.06
CA VAL A 148 -2.55 -7.58 2.04
C VAL A 148 -1.64 -7.72 3.27
N GLY A 149 -0.84 -6.70 3.57
CA GLY A 149 0.07 -6.72 4.71
C GLY A 149 -0.66 -6.84 6.05
N MET A 150 -1.78 -6.14 6.19
CA MET A 150 -2.64 -6.22 7.35
C MET A 150 -3.26 -7.62 7.52
N PHE A 151 -3.63 -8.28 6.42
CA PHE A 151 -4.11 -9.65 6.44
C PHE A 151 -3.06 -10.61 6.98
N TRP A 152 -1.83 -10.59 6.47
CA TRP A 152 -0.74 -11.42 6.96
C TRP A 152 -0.38 -11.13 8.42
N SER A 153 -0.37 -9.87 8.81
CA SER A 153 -0.16 -9.45 10.20
C SER A 153 -1.22 -10.04 11.15
N SER A 154 -2.47 -10.24 10.67
CA SER A 154 -3.53 -10.86 11.49
C SER A 154 -3.36 -12.37 11.68
N LEU A 155 -2.64 -13.05 10.80
CA LEU A 155 -2.43 -14.50 10.86
C LEU A 155 -1.28 -14.90 11.77
N THR A 156 -0.27 -14.05 11.91
CA THR A 156 0.98 -14.33 12.65
C THR A 156 1.02 -13.64 14.01
N ARG A 157 1.88 -14.14 14.91
CA ARG A 157 2.23 -13.49 16.20
C ARG A 157 3.58 -12.78 16.12
N ASP A 158 4.38 -13.14 15.12
CA ASP A 158 5.71 -12.58 14.91
C ASP A 158 5.67 -11.52 13.82
N GLN A 159 6.25 -10.35 14.10
CA GLN A 159 6.27 -9.23 13.18
C GLN A 159 7.15 -9.51 11.94
N ILE A 160 8.28 -10.22 12.14
CA ILE A 160 9.22 -10.54 11.04
C ILE A 160 8.56 -11.52 10.07
N ILE A 161 7.89 -12.55 10.60
CA ILE A 161 7.16 -13.51 9.77
C ILE A 161 6.03 -12.82 9.01
N ALA A 162 5.29 -11.90 9.66
CA ALA A 162 4.27 -11.10 9.01
C ALA A 162 4.84 -10.27 7.85
N MET A 163 5.99 -9.63 8.06
CA MET A 163 6.68 -8.84 7.04
C MET A 163 7.11 -9.71 5.85
N LEU A 164 7.75 -10.86 6.11
CA LEU A 164 8.24 -11.75 5.05
C LEU A 164 7.09 -12.33 4.22
N LEU A 165 5.99 -12.75 4.85
CA LEU A 165 4.81 -13.25 4.14
C LEU A 165 4.13 -12.15 3.32
N SER A 166 4.03 -10.95 3.89
CA SER A 166 3.51 -9.78 3.18
C SER A 166 4.37 -9.44 1.98
N PHE A 167 5.69 -9.31 2.18
CA PHE A 167 6.64 -9.01 1.12
C PHE A 167 6.61 -10.07 0.01
N GLY A 168 6.67 -11.36 0.37
CA GLY A 168 6.65 -12.46 -0.61
C GLY A 168 5.36 -12.48 -1.43
N SER A 169 4.19 -12.33 -0.78
CA SER A 169 2.90 -12.29 -1.49
C SER A 169 2.75 -11.06 -2.38
N LEU A 170 3.19 -9.88 -1.91
CA LEU A 170 3.17 -8.65 -2.68
C LEU A 170 4.18 -8.68 -3.85
N LEU A 171 5.34 -9.30 -3.65
CA LEU A 171 6.31 -9.51 -4.72
C LEU A 171 5.72 -10.37 -5.84
N VAL A 172 5.04 -11.46 -5.49
CA VAL A 172 4.36 -12.31 -6.49
C VAL A 172 3.28 -11.51 -7.22
N LEU A 173 2.40 -10.80 -6.49
CA LEU A 173 1.35 -9.97 -7.08
C LEU A 173 1.90 -8.86 -7.99
N TYR A 174 3.00 -8.23 -7.60
CA TYR A 174 3.70 -7.24 -8.42
C TYR A 174 4.27 -7.86 -9.68
N ALA A 175 4.96 -9.00 -9.53
CA ALA A 175 5.63 -9.70 -10.60
C ALA A 175 4.66 -10.19 -11.69
N LEU A 176 3.46 -10.63 -11.32
CA LEU A 176 2.42 -11.05 -12.27
C LEU A 176 1.98 -9.95 -13.25
N GLY A 177 2.17 -8.68 -12.90
CA GLY A 177 1.87 -7.54 -13.78
C GLY A 177 3.09 -6.98 -14.52
N TYR A 178 4.29 -7.50 -14.23
CA TYR A 178 5.51 -6.95 -14.82
C TYR A 178 5.72 -7.47 -16.26
N PRO A 179 5.93 -6.58 -17.27
CA PRO A 179 5.93 -6.96 -18.69
C PRO A 179 6.85 -8.12 -19.03
N VAL A 180 8.08 -8.12 -18.50
CA VAL A 180 9.07 -9.19 -18.78
C VAL A 180 8.58 -10.56 -18.30
N LEU A 181 7.89 -10.62 -17.15
CA LEU A 181 7.34 -11.87 -16.64
C LEU A 181 6.12 -12.32 -17.43
N ILE A 182 5.31 -11.40 -17.90
CA ILE A 182 4.18 -11.71 -18.80
C ILE A 182 4.68 -12.35 -20.09
N GLU A 183 5.74 -11.82 -20.71
CA GLU A 183 6.36 -12.38 -21.91
C GLU A 183 6.93 -13.77 -21.66
N LEU A 184 7.62 -13.98 -20.54
CA LEU A 184 8.12 -15.29 -20.15
C LEU A 184 6.99 -16.32 -19.92
N MET A 185 5.92 -15.91 -19.28
CA MET A 185 4.74 -16.76 -19.01
C MET A 185 3.98 -17.09 -20.30
N ALA A 186 3.91 -16.15 -21.26
CA ALA A 186 3.25 -16.36 -22.56
C ALA A 186 3.92 -17.47 -23.39
N GLY A 187 5.20 -17.77 -23.14
CA GLY A 187 5.90 -18.89 -23.78
C GLY A 187 5.53 -20.28 -23.21
N TRP A 188 4.91 -20.33 -22.02
CA TRP A 188 4.67 -21.60 -21.28
C TRP A 188 3.20 -21.85 -20.96
N LEU A 189 2.39 -20.80 -20.86
CA LEU A 189 1.00 -20.85 -20.43
C LEU A 189 0.04 -20.44 -21.57
N PRO A 190 -1.20 -20.99 -21.60
CA PRO A 190 -2.23 -20.50 -22.51
C PRO A 190 -2.53 -19.02 -22.26
N SER A 191 -2.87 -18.28 -23.31
CA SER A 191 -3.15 -16.82 -23.23
C SER A 191 -4.19 -16.45 -22.18
N ILE A 192 -5.25 -17.27 -22.05
CA ILE A 192 -6.29 -17.06 -21.04
C ILE A 192 -5.72 -17.09 -19.61
N ALA A 193 -4.79 -18.01 -19.32
CA ALA A 193 -4.19 -18.10 -17.99
C ALA A 193 -3.29 -16.88 -17.72
N VAL A 194 -2.53 -16.43 -18.71
CA VAL A 194 -1.69 -15.22 -18.62
C VAL A 194 -2.57 -13.99 -18.37
N ASP A 195 -3.69 -13.85 -19.08
CA ASP A 195 -4.61 -12.72 -18.92
C ASP A 195 -5.26 -12.68 -17.53
N VAL A 196 -5.65 -13.84 -16.99
CA VAL A 196 -6.22 -13.95 -15.64
C VAL A 196 -5.17 -13.59 -14.59
N LEU A 197 -3.95 -14.10 -14.69
CA LEU A 197 -2.87 -13.81 -13.75
C LEU A 197 -2.45 -12.34 -13.80
N ASN A 198 -2.33 -11.78 -15.00
CA ASN A 198 -2.08 -10.34 -15.18
C ASN A 198 -3.21 -9.48 -14.61
N GLY A 199 -4.47 -9.93 -14.76
CA GLY A 199 -5.64 -9.25 -14.18
C GLY A 199 -5.68 -9.24 -12.66
N LEU A 200 -4.96 -10.15 -11.99
CA LEU A 200 -4.82 -10.20 -10.53
C LEU A 200 -3.78 -9.20 -10.00
N SER A 201 -2.90 -8.68 -10.85
CA SER A 201 -1.83 -7.79 -10.42
C SER A 201 -2.29 -6.35 -10.21
N PRO A 202 -2.08 -5.76 -9.02
CA PRO A 202 -2.32 -4.34 -8.79
C PRO A 202 -1.44 -3.42 -9.65
N TYR A 203 -0.27 -3.90 -10.08
CA TYR A 203 0.68 -3.13 -10.87
C TYR A 203 0.14 -2.74 -12.25
N LYS A 204 -0.56 -3.65 -12.92
CA LYS A 204 -1.22 -3.38 -14.22
C LYS A 204 -2.13 -2.16 -14.16
N TYR A 205 -2.99 -2.09 -13.14
CA TYR A 205 -3.95 -1.00 -12.96
C TYR A 205 -3.28 0.28 -12.49
N PHE A 206 -2.20 0.17 -11.70
CA PHE A 206 -1.40 1.33 -11.32
C PHE A 206 -0.74 1.98 -12.53
N GLU A 207 -0.16 1.20 -13.44
CA GLU A 207 0.47 1.72 -14.67
C GLU A 207 -0.53 2.47 -15.54
N SER A 208 -1.77 1.98 -15.68
CA SER A 208 -2.85 2.66 -16.40
C SER A 208 -3.13 4.04 -15.81
N VAL A 209 -3.38 4.11 -14.50
CA VAL A 209 -3.75 5.37 -13.82
C VAL A 209 -2.56 6.34 -13.72
N SER A 210 -1.33 5.83 -13.59
CA SER A 210 -0.12 6.68 -13.51
C SER A 210 0.15 7.49 -14.78
N ARG A 211 -0.43 7.07 -15.91
CA ARG A 211 -0.43 7.82 -17.18
C ARG A 211 -1.44 8.99 -17.22
N GLY A 212 -2.16 9.21 -16.11
CA GLY A 212 -3.12 10.30 -15.95
C GLY A 212 -4.55 10.00 -16.42
N ILE A 213 -4.83 8.75 -16.81
CA ILE A 213 -6.18 8.31 -17.21
C ILE A 213 -6.75 7.46 -16.07
N ILE A 214 -7.65 8.05 -15.30
CA ILE A 214 -8.37 7.31 -14.26
C ILE A 214 -9.55 6.60 -14.92
N ASP A 215 -9.41 5.29 -15.18
CA ASP A 215 -10.54 4.48 -15.62
C ASP A 215 -11.34 4.02 -14.38
N THR A 216 -12.67 4.02 -14.52
CA THR A 216 -13.57 3.48 -13.49
C THR A 216 -13.26 2.02 -13.17
N ARG A 217 -12.76 1.25 -14.13
CA ARG A 217 -12.33 -0.13 -13.96
C ARG A 217 -11.21 -0.28 -12.94
N ASP A 218 -10.23 0.63 -12.97
CA ASP A 218 -9.07 0.61 -12.09
C ASP A 218 -9.50 0.88 -10.64
N VAL A 219 -10.38 1.87 -10.44
CA VAL A 219 -10.94 2.20 -9.12
C VAL A 219 -11.75 1.04 -8.55
N VAL A 220 -12.60 0.41 -9.38
CA VAL A 220 -13.40 -0.75 -8.99
C VAL A 220 -12.49 -1.93 -8.62
N TYR A 221 -11.44 -2.17 -9.40
CA TYR A 221 -10.45 -3.20 -9.08
C TYR A 221 -9.83 -2.98 -7.70
N PHE A 222 -9.28 -1.79 -7.44
CA PHE A 222 -8.68 -1.49 -6.13
C PHE A 222 -9.68 -1.58 -4.98
N ALA A 223 -10.92 -1.13 -5.19
CA ALA A 223 -11.97 -1.23 -4.19
C ALA A 223 -12.33 -2.69 -3.87
N CYS A 224 -12.49 -3.54 -4.90
CA CYS A 224 -12.77 -4.97 -4.74
C CYS A 224 -11.58 -5.70 -4.10
N PHE A 225 -10.37 -5.41 -4.54
CA PHE A 225 -9.16 -6.03 -4.01
C PHE A 225 -8.95 -5.70 -2.53
N CYS A 226 -9.01 -4.41 -2.17
CA CYS A 226 -8.96 -3.99 -0.77
C CYS A 226 -10.12 -4.61 0.04
N GLY A 227 -11.33 -4.56 -0.50
CA GLY A 227 -12.52 -5.13 0.15
C GLY A 227 -12.36 -6.61 0.46
N PHE A 228 -11.82 -7.38 -0.47
CA PHE A 228 -11.55 -8.81 -0.28
C PHE A 228 -10.59 -9.07 0.89
N PHE A 229 -9.42 -8.42 0.91
CA PHE A 229 -8.44 -8.63 1.97
C PHE A 229 -8.90 -8.08 3.33
N LEU A 230 -9.62 -6.96 3.36
CA LEU A 230 -10.19 -6.42 4.59
C LEU A 230 -11.30 -7.31 5.14
N TYR A 231 -12.14 -7.90 4.26
CA TYR A 231 -13.14 -8.87 4.66
C TYR A 231 -12.50 -10.15 5.21
N ALA A 232 -11.49 -10.69 4.51
CA ALA A 232 -10.73 -11.85 4.98
C ALA A 232 -10.08 -11.59 6.35
N ASN A 233 -9.51 -10.41 6.54
CA ASN A 233 -8.95 -9.99 7.83
C ASN A 233 -10.03 -9.95 8.93
N ALA A 234 -11.19 -9.34 8.66
CA ALA A 234 -12.29 -9.30 9.61
C ALA A 234 -12.82 -10.69 9.96
N LEU A 235 -12.82 -11.62 9.00
CA LEU A 235 -13.19 -13.01 9.21
C LEU A 235 -12.22 -13.74 10.13
N VAL A 236 -10.90 -13.58 9.91
CA VAL A 236 -9.85 -14.14 10.79
C VAL A 236 -10.05 -13.68 12.24
N LEU A 237 -10.29 -12.39 12.45
CA LEU A 237 -10.53 -11.84 13.79
C LEU A 237 -11.82 -12.36 14.41
N ARG A 238 -12.88 -12.50 13.61
CA ARG A 238 -14.17 -13.04 14.09
C ARG A 238 -14.05 -14.48 14.54
N VAL A 239 -13.40 -15.34 13.75
CA VAL A 239 -13.20 -16.76 14.10
C VAL A 239 -12.39 -16.89 15.38
N ARG A 240 -11.42 -16.03 15.59
CA ARG A 240 -10.61 -16.03 16.83
C ARG A 240 -11.41 -15.58 18.04
N ARG A 241 -12.26 -14.56 17.90
CA ARG A 241 -13.16 -14.09 18.96
C ARG A 241 -14.12 -15.19 19.47
N MET A 242 -14.45 -16.16 18.62
CA MET A 242 -15.33 -17.28 18.99
C MET A 242 -14.58 -18.43 19.68
N LYS A 243 -13.25 -18.48 19.60
CA LYS A 243 -12.42 -19.54 20.16
C LYS A 243 -11.73 -19.18 21.47
N GLY A 244 -11.73 -17.93 21.88
CA GLY A 244 -11.27 -17.45 23.18
C GLY A 244 -12.44 -17.06 24.04
#